data_fc3975617674ade44717706fd48e8ecc
#
_entry.id   fc3975617674ade44717706fd48e8ecc
#
_cell.length_a   1.000
_cell.length_b   1.000
_cell.length_c   1.000
_cell.angle_alpha   90.00
_cell.angle_beta   90.00
_cell.angle_gamma   90.00
#
_symmetry.space_group_name_H-M   'P 1'
#
loop_
_entity.id
_entity.type
_entity.pdbx_description
1 polymer ?
#
loop_
_entity_poly.entity_id
_entity_poly.type
_entity_poly.pdbx_seq_one_letter_code
_entity_poly.pdbx_strand_id
1 'polypeptide(L)'
;MVNRRSVLKQIGAATVAATLVEMPGLAKSGPPSLCAIQRAVFDERFAESRAFGGQLGRAGVFTSAIRGDVAKLWYEDLRVQLRQNRAPVAGLTDRSALFCLEELARDVAMRVVFRMDHTIDESGFGGTMAHLISRFDMNEPRDASAQKRSGPFSPEGTTALVSWIIA
;
A
#
# COMPACT_ATOMS: atom_id res chain seq x y z
N MET A 1 85.60 11.49 4.69
CA MET A 1 84.70 12.57 4.24
C MET A 1 83.82 12.02 3.14
N VAL A 2 82.64 11.68 3.48
CA VAL A 2 81.70 11.02 2.54
C VAL A 2 80.57 11.99 2.18
N ASN A 3 80.44 12.19 0.91
CA ASN A 3 79.55 13.16 0.30
C ASN A 3 78.12 12.62 0.22
N ARG A 4 77.22 13.29 0.87
CA ARG A 4 75.77 13.08 0.75
C ARG A 4 75.31 13.86 -0.48
N ARG A 5 74.92 13.17 -1.54
CA ARG A 5 73.97 13.70 -2.54
C ARG A 5 73.62 12.62 -3.56
N SER A 6 72.37 12.54 -3.87
CA SER A 6 71.81 11.87 -5.03
C SER A 6 71.33 10.42 -4.82
N VAL A 7 70.17 10.26 -4.20
CA VAL A 7 69.19 9.24 -4.63
C VAL A 7 67.81 9.85 -4.60
N LEU A 8 67.45 10.45 -5.67
CA LEU A 8 66.11 10.86 -5.99
C LEU A 8 65.89 10.42 -7.42
N LYS A 9 65.15 9.39 -7.65
CA LYS A 9 64.34 9.12 -8.86
C LYS A 9 63.99 7.64 -8.95
N GLN A 10 62.79 7.34 -8.61
CA GLN A 10 61.82 6.61 -9.47
C GLN A 10 60.66 6.18 -8.63
N ILE A 11 59.67 7.05 -8.54
CA ILE A 11 58.35 6.67 -8.12
C ILE A 11 57.64 6.23 -9.39
N GLY A 12 57.59 4.93 -9.60
CA GLY A 12 56.74 4.32 -10.61
C GLY A 12 55.28 4.48 -10.20
N ALA A 13 54.52 5.19 -11.02
CA ALA A 13 53.08 5.26 -10.90
C ALA A 13 52.49 3.89 -11.19
N ALA A 14 52.15 3.14 -10.16
CA ALA A 14 51.29 1.97 -10.29
C ALA A 14 49.83 2.46 -10.37
N THR A 15 49.32 2.51 -11.57
CA THR A 15 47.91 2.71 -11.84
C THR A 15 47.15 1.46 -11.37
N VAL A 16 46.58 1.51 -10.19
CA VAL A 16 45.62 0.49 -9.73
C VAL A 16 44.34 0.72 -10.48
N ALA A 17 44.12 -0.05 -11.54
CA ALA A 17 42.80 -0.18 -12.16
C ALA A 17 41.89 -0.87 -11.16
N ALA A 18 41.08 -0.10 -10.46
CA ALA A 18 39.98 -0.64 -9.67
C ALA A 18 38.93 -1.23 -10.62
N THR A 19 38.98 -2.54 -10.85
CA THR A 19 37.88 -3.29 -11.45
C THR A 19 36.70 -3.27 -10.47
N LEU A 20 35.75 -2.42 -10.76
CA LEU A 20 34.41 -2.48 -10.13
C LEU A 20 33.78 -3.82 -10.53
N VAL A 21 33.90 -4.80 -9.66
CA VAL A 21 33.06 -5.99 -9.73
C VAL A 21 31.64 -5.54 -9.35
N GLU A 22 30.82 -5.35 -10.37
CA GLU A 22 29.37 -5.22 -10.16
C GLU A 22 28.88 -6.53 -9.53
N MET A 23 28.63 -6.50 -8.22
CA MET A 23 27.91 -7.56 -7.55
C MET A 23 26.44 -7.49 -7.98
N PRO A 24 25.92 -8.48 -8.73
CA PRO A 24 24.50 -8.55 -8.98
C PRO A 24 23.82 -9.02 -7.69
N GLY A 25 23.11 -8.14 -7.00
CA GLY A 25 22.34 -8.56 -5.83
C GLY A 25 22.10 -7.54 -4.73
N LEU A 26 22.64 -6.34 -4.83
CA LEU A 26 22.14 -5.25 -4.00
C LEU A 26 20.83 -4.75 -4.61
N ALA A 27 19.74 -5.47 -4.26
CA ALA A 27 18.40 -4.89 -4.34
C ALA A 27 18.51 -3.51 -3.68
N LYS A 28 18.25 -2.45 -4.45
CA LYS A 28 18.03 -1.11 -3.92
C LYS A 28 16.95 -1.21 -2.86
N SER A 29 17.33 -1.37 -1.62
CA SER A 29 16.49 -1.01 -0.50
C SER A 29 16.35 0.51 -0.59
N GLY A 30 15.37 0.93 -1.40
CA GLY A 30 14.85 2.29 -1.30
C GLY A 30 14.46 2.53 0.16
N PRO A 31 14.38 3.80 0.61
CA PRO A 31 13.88 4.09 1.94
C PRO A 31 12.59 3.30 2.13
N PRO A 32 12.35 2.70 3.33
CA PRO A 32 11.14 1.91 3.55
C PRO A 32 9.98 2.76 3.10
N SER A 33 9.27 2.25 2.09
CA SER A 33 8.09 2.93 1.57
C SER A 33 7.18 3.14 2.76
N LEU A 34 6.88 4.40 3.10
CA LEU A 34 6.01 4.79 4.21
C LEU A 34 4.56 4.31 4.02
N CYS A 35 4.30 3.53 2.99
CA CYS A 35 3.02 2.89 2.78
C CYS A 35 2.86 1.75 3.79
N ALA A 36 2.17 2.04 4.89
CA ALA A 36 1.80 1.04 5.88
C ALA A 36 0.89 -0.05 5.28
N ILE A 37 0.25 0.22 4.15
CA ILE A 37 -0.68 -0.67 3.46
C ILE A 37 0.10 -1.74 2.69
N GLN A 38 0.02 -2.98 3.12
CA GLN A 38 0.66 -4.11 2.46
C GLN A 38 -0.31 -4.88 1.56
N ARG A 39 -1.61 -4.74 1.79
CA ARG A 39 -2.65 -5.43 1.05
C ARG A 39 -3.81 -4.51 0.70
N ALA A 40 -4.38 -4.72 -0.49
CA ALA A 40 -5.59 -4.04 -0.92
C ALA A 40 -6.63 -5.04 -1.45
N VAL A 41 -7.89 -4.79 -1.14
CA VAL A 41 -9.04 -5.57 -1.62
C VAL A 41 -9.86 -4.71 -2.57
N PHE A 42 -10.21 -5.23 -3.73
CA PHE A 42 -11.01 -4.50 -4.70
C PHE A 42 -12.11 -5.38 -5.30
N ASP A 43 -13.26 -4.76 -5.58
CA ASP A 43 -14.38 -5.46 -6.19
C ASP A 43 -14.31 -5.35 -7.72
N GLU A 44 -14.00 -6.46 -8.39
CA GLU A 44 -13.81 -6.48 -9.84
C GLU A 44 -15.07 -6.20 -10.67
N ARG A 45 -16.25 -6.16 -10.05
CA ARG A 45 -17.49 -5.78 -10.73
C ARG A 45 -17.49 -4.33 -11.17
N PHE A 46 -16.73 -3.46 -10.48
CA PHE A 46 -16.72 -2.02 -10.69
C PHE A 46 -15.44 -1.55 -11.35
N ALA A 47 -15.55 -0.68 -12.37
CA ALA A 47 -14.40 -0.15 -13.11
C ALA A 47 -13.43 0.63 -12.20
N GLU A 48 -13.98 1.49 -11.33
CA GLU A 48 -13.20 2.30 -10.39
C GLU A 48 -12.44 1.44 -9.38
N SER A 49 -13.07 0.38 -8.89
CA SER A 49 -12.44 -0.57 -7.99
C SER A 49 -11.30 -1.35 -8.66
N ARG A 50 -11.47 -1.73 -9.94
CA ARG A 50 -10.38 -2.33 -10.74
C ARG A 50 -9.23 -1.36 -10.96
N ALA A 51 -9.53 -0.08 -11.25
CA ALA A 51 -8.51 0.97 -11.41
C ALA A 51 -7.70 1.17 -10.12
N PHE A 52 -8.39 1.21 -8.98
CA PHE A 52 -7.79 1.25 -7.65
C PHE A 52 -6.85 0.08 -7.41
N GLY A 53 -7.33 -1.17 -7.57
CA GLY A 53 -6.52 -2.37 -7.38
C GLY A 53 -5.32 -2.42 -8.32
N GLY A 54 -5.51 -2.07 -9.60
CA GLY A 54 -4.43 -2.04 -10.58
C GLY A 54 -3.36 -0.99 -10.28
N GLN A 55 -3.73 0.17 -9.74
CA GLN A 55 -2.76 1.20 -9.38
C GLN A 55 -1.96 0.81 -8.13
N LEU A 56 -2.60 0.28 -7.10
CA LEU A 56 -1.90 -0.21 -5.91
C LEU A 56 -1.01 -1.41 -6.23
N GLY A 57 -1.45 -2.33 -7.11
CA GLY A 57 -0.62 -3.44 -7.57
C GLY A 57 0.65 -2.97 -8.28
N ARG A 58 0.56 -1.94 -9.15
CA ARG A 58 1.74 -1.32 -9.77
C ARG A 58 2.67 -0.63 -8.77
N ALA A 59 2.14 -0.17 -7.65
CA ALA A 59 2.91 0.38 -6.53
C ALA A 59 3.52 -0.69 -5.61
N GLY A 60 3.34 -1.99 -5.92
CA GLY A 60 3.89 -3.11 -5.16
C GLY A 60 3.04 -3.58 -3.98
N VAL A 61 1.81 -3.07 -3.83
CA VAL A 61 0.86 -3.55 -2.84
C VAL A 61 0.25 -4.87 -3.32
N PHE A 62 0.18 -5.87 -2.45
CA PHE A 62 -0.50 -7.11 -2.79
C PHE A 62 -2.01 -6.88 -2.92
N THR A 63 -2.60 -7.24 -4.06
CA THR A 63 -4.01 -6.98 -4.34
C THR A 63 -4.82 -8.26 -4.43
N SER A 64 -6.04 -8.24 -3.89
CA SER A 64 -7.00 -9.34 -3.94
C SER A 64 -8.31 -8.87 -4.54
N ALA A 65 -8.78 -9.56 -5.58
CA ALA A 65 -10.06 -9.29 -6.21
C ALA A 65 -11.19 -10.06 -5.50
N ILE A 66 -12.35 -9.41 -5.36
CA ILE A 66 -13.60 -10.05 -4.95
C ILE A 66 -14.69 -9.78 -5.97
N ARG A 67 -15.80 -10.51 -5.87
CA ARG A 67 -17.04 -10.31 -6.64
C ARG A 67 -18.23 -10.08 -5.69
N GLY A 68 -18.09 -9.09 -4.79
CA GLY A 68 -19.11 -8.79 -3.79
C GLY A 68 -19.04 -9.67 -2.55
N ASP A 69 -18.63 -10.93 -2.67
CA ASP A 69 -18.45 -11.83 -1.52
C ASP A 69 -16.97 -11.77 -1.06
N VAL A 70 -16.81 -11.38 0.19
CA VAL A 70 -15.50 -11.28 0.85
C VAL A 70 -15.24 -12.47 1.78
N ALA A 71 -16.25 -13.28 2.08
CA ALA A 71 -16.13 -14.36 3.06
C ALA A 71 -15.08 -15.39 2.64
N LYS A 72 -15.06 -15.76 1.37
CA LYS A 72 -14.05 -16.67 0.84
C LYS A 72 -12.64 -16.13 1.07
N LEU A 73 -12.37 -14.88 0.66
CA LEU A 73 -11.08 -14.23 0.84
C LEU A 73 -10.68 -14.15 2.32
N TRP A 74 -11.65 -13.89 3.21
CA TRP A 74 -11.40 -13.81 4.63
C TRP A 74 -10.95 -15.16 5.21
N TYR A 75 -11.69 -16.23 4.98
CA TYR A 75 -11.41 -17.52 5.60
C TYR A 75 -10.20 -18.23 5.00
N GLU A 76 -9.94 -18.06 3.70
CA GLU A 76 -8.84 -18.70 3.01
C GLU A 76 -7.48 -17.98 3.22
N ASP A 77 -7.50 -16.64 3.44
CA ASP A 77 -6.28 -15.86 3.39
C ASP A 77 -6.20 -14.75 4.47
N LEU A 78 -7.09 -13.75 4.42
CA LEU A 78 -6.95 -12.54 5.26
C LEU A 78 -6.89 -12.83 6.75
N ARG A 79 -7.74 -13.71 7.25
CA ARG A 79 -7.81 -14.06 8.66
C ARG A 79 -6.48 -14.60 9.20
N VAL A 80 -5.86 -15.51 8.46
CA VAL A 80 -4.58 -16.11 8.86
C VAL A 80 -3.48 -15.05 8.87
N GLN A 81 -3.42 -14.26 7.82
CA GLN A 81 -2.42 -13.22 7.65
C GLN A 81 -2.53 -12.13 8.72
N LEU A 82 -3.76 -11.65 8.99
CA LEU A 82 -3.99 -10.58 9.97
C LEU A 82 -3.80 -11.04 11.42
N ARG A 83 -3.93 -12.33 11.70
CA ARG A 83 -3.55 -12.88 13.00
C ARG A 83 -2.05 -12.93 13.21
N GLN A 84 -1.29 -13.16 12.16
CA GLN A 84 0.17 -13.25 12.21
C GLN A 84 0.82 -11.86 12.15
N ASN A 85 0.31 -11.02 11.27
CA ASN A 85 0.82 -9.68 11.03
C ASN A 85 -0.37 -8.71 10.91
N ARG A 86 -0.60 -7.90 11.91
CA ARG A 86 -1.68 -6.91 11.95
C ARG A 86 -1.42 -5.71 11.03
N ALA A 87 -0.92 -5.98 9.81
CA ALA A 87 -0.69 -4.93 8.84
C ALA A 87 -2.01 -4.34 8.34
N PRO A 88 -2.08 -3.02 8.16
CA PRO A 88 -3.27 -2.39 7.62
C PRO A 88 -3.66 -2.93 6.24
N VAL A 89 -4.95 -3.13 6.04
CA VAL A 89 -5.56 -3.53 4.77
C VAL A 89 -6.45 -2.41 4.28
N ALA A 90 -6.30 -2.04 3.02
CA ALA A 90 -7.17 -1.06 2.36
C ALA A 90 -8.13 -1.74 1.39
N GLY A 91 -9.17 -1.04 0.99
CA GLY A 91 -10.04 -1.54 -0.06
C GLY A 91 -10.94 -0.49 -0.69
N LEU A 92 -11.46 -0.87 -1.85
CA LEU A 92 -12.54 -0.17 -2.55
C LEU A 92 -13.55 -1.22 -3.00
N THR A 93 -14.67 -1.30 -2.28
CA THR A 93 -15.68 -2.34 -2.45
C THR A 93 -17.09 -1.78 -2.31
N ASP A 94 -18.12 -2.58 -2.51
CA ASP A 94 -19.46 -2.18 -2.13
C ASP A 94 -19.62 -2.15 -0.59
N ARG A 95 -20.68 -1.52 -0.13
CA ARG A 95 -20.99 -1.39 1.31
C ARG A 95 -21.20 -2.72 2.00
N SER A 96 -21.77 -3.70 1.30
CA SER A 96 -22.07 -5.02 1.86
C SER A 96 -20.77 -5.77 2.18
N ALA A 97 -19.80 -5.75 1.27
CA ALA A 97 -18.50 -6.35 1.49
C ALA A 97 -17.75 -5.68 2.64
N LEU A 98 -17.76 -4.33 2.73
CA LEU A 98 -17.17 -3.64 3.86
C LEU A 98 -17.86 -4.01 5.18
N PHE A 99 -19.17 -4.06 5.22
CA PHE A 99 -19.92 -4.45 6.43
C PHE A 99 -19.49 -5.85 6.91
N CYS A 100 -19.42 -6.82 6.00
CA CYS A 100 -18.95 -8.16 6.35
C CYS A 100 -17.49 -8.14 6.86
N LEU A 101 -16.62 -7.40 6.21
CA LEU A 101 -15.22 -7.28 6.65
C LEU A 101 -15.09 -6.61 8.01
N GLU A 102 -15.89 -5.59 8.30
CA GLU A 102 -15.89 -4.90 9.60
C GLU A 102 -16.25 -5.84 10.73
N GLU A 103 -17.29 -6.67 10.54
CA GLU A 103 -17.69 -7.69 11.54
C GLU A 103 -16.59 -8.75 11.71
N LEU A 104 -16.03 -9.25 10.61
CA LEU A 104 -15.00 -10.27 10.63
C LEU A 104 -13.67 -9.77 11.22
N ALA A 105 -13.31 -8.50 10.97
CA ALA A 105 -12.07 -7.90 11.47
C ALA A 105 -12.04 -7.79 13.00
N ARG A 106 -13.19 -7.70 13.65
CA ARG A 106 -13.28 -7.71 15.12
C ARG A 106 -12.72 -8.98 15.75
N ASP A 107 -12.85 -10.12 15.07
CA ASP A 107 -12.29 -11.41 15.54
C ASP A 107 -10.76 -11.40 15.65
N VAL A 108 -10.10 -10.49 14.95
CA VAL A 108 -8.65 -10.31 14.97
C VAL A 108 -8.23 -8.98 15.62
N ALA A 109 -9.15 -8.35 16.37
CA ALA A 109 -8.96 -7.07 17.06
C ALA A 109 -8.52 -5.93 16.14
N MET A 110 -9.05 -5.90 14.91
CA MET A 110 -8.88 -4.81 13.93
C MET A 110 -10.20 -4.08 13.72
N ARG A 111 -10.13 -2.84 13.24
CA ARG A 111 -11.30 -1.98 13.02
C ARG A 111 -11.13 -1.09 11.81
N VAL A 112 -12.22 -0.56 11.28
CA VAL A 112 -12.19 0.47 10.24
C VAL A 112 -11.63 1.77 10.84
N VAL A 113 -10.52 2.24 10.32
CA VAL A 113 -9.85 3.48 10.73
C VAL A 113 -10.01 4.60 9.69
N PHE A 114 -10.41 4.25 8.48
CA PHE A 114 -10.73 5.19 7.42
C PHE A 114 -11.93 4.65 6.62
N ARG A 115 -12.84 5.55 6.26
CA ARG A 115 -13.98 5.24 5.39
C ARG A 115 -14.39 6.48 4.59
N MET A 116 -14.64 6.29 3.29
CA MET A 116 -15.17 7.32 2.40
C MET A 116 -16.16 6.67 1.42
N ASP A 117 -17.39 7.17 1.40
CA ASP A 117 -18.44 6.72 0.49
C ASP A 117 -18.32 7.48 -0.85
N HIS A 118 -18.48 6.77 -1.97
CA HIS A 118 -18.43 7.31 -3.32
C HIS A 118 -19.74 7.05 -4.06
N THR A 119 -20.16 8.02 -4.86
CA THR A 119 -21.27 7.85 -5.80
C THR A 119 -20.75 7.31 -7.12
N ILE A 120 -21.51 6.45 -7.79
CA ILE A 120 -21.09 5.80 -9.05
C ILE A 120 -20.95 6.81 -10.19
N ASP A 121 -21.59 7.98 -10.09
CA ASP A 121 -21.53 9.04 -11.10
C ASP A 121 -20.17 9.76 -11.15
N GLU A 122 -19.32 9.59 -10.14
CA GLU A 122 -17.96 10.12 -10.14
C GLU A 122 -17.03 9.14 -10.87
N SER A 123 -16.57 9.49 -12.06
CA SER A 123 -15.56 8.72 -12.79
C SER A 123 -14.15 9.14 -12.37
N GLY A 124 -13.21 8.19 -12.36
CA GLY A 124 -11.78 8.46 -12.12
C GLY A 124 -11.35 8.52 -10.65
N PHE A 125 -12.25 8.35 -9.68
CA PHE A 125 -11.88 8.41 -8.27
C PHE A 125 -11.05 7.21 -7.80
N GLY A 126 -11.15 6.06 -8.46
CA GLY A 126 -10.40 4.85 -8.07
C GLY A 126 -8.89 5.08 -8.06
N GLY A 127 -8.36 5.75 -9.08
CA GLY A 127 -6.95 6.15 -9.13
C GLY A 127 -6.58 7.16 -8.05
N THR A 128 -7.44 8.16 -7.81
CA THR A 128 -7.23 9.16 -6.76
C THR A 128 -7.21 8.51 -5.37
N MET A 129 -8.11 7.56 -5.11
CA MET A 129 -8.14 6.82 -3.85
C MET A 129 -6.91 5.93 -3.67
N ALA A 130 -6.44 5.27 -4.72
CA ALA A 130 -5.20 4.50 -4.66
C ALA A 130 -4.01 5.38 -4.27
N HIS A 131 -3.91 6.57 -4.85
CA HIS A 131 -2.86 7.53 -4.52
C HIS A 131 -2.96 8.05 -3.07
N LEU A 132 -4.17 8.38 -2.61
CA LEU A 132 -4.40 8.82 -1.24
C LEU A 132 -4.05 7.72 -0.24
N ILE A 133 -4.48 6.50 -0.50
CA ILE A 133 -4.25 5.35 0.37
C ILE A 133 -2.78 4.93 0.39
N SER A 134 -2.06 5.05 -0.73
CA SER A 134 -0.63 4.76 -0.78
C SER A 134 0.22 5.68 0.10
N ARG A 135 -0.30 6.87 0.45
CA ARG A 135 0.33 7.84 1.35
C ARG A 135 -0.23 7.82 2.76
N PHE A 136 -1.04 6.83 3.06
CA PHE A 136 -1.68 6.75 4.35
C PHE A 136 -0.65 6.48 5.46
N ASP A 137 -0.52 7.42 6.40
CA ASP A 137 0.31 7.27 7.60
C ASP A 137 -0.57 6.98 8.82
N MET A 138 -0.29 5.87 9.49
CA MET A 138 -0.99 5.46 10.71
C MET A 138 -0.66 6.35 11.92
N ASN A 139 0.47 7.06 11.87
CA ASN A 139 0.96 7.87 12.99
C ASN A 139 0.53 9.34 12.89
N GLU A 140 -0.07 9.74 11.78
CA GLU A 140 -0.54 11.13 11.65
C GLU A 140 -1.82 11.34 12.46
N PRO A 141 -1.84 12.32 13.39
CA PRO A 141 -3.04 12.63 14.16
C PRO A 141 -4.14 13.11 13.20
N ARG A 142 -5.21 12.35 13.12
CA ARG A 142 -6.34 12.69 12.26
C ARG A 142 -7.39 13.39 13.06
N ASP A 143 -7.77 14.56 12.58
CA ASP A 143 -9.00 15.18 13.04
C ASP A 143 -10.17 14.24 12.76
N ALA A 144 -10.84 13.80 13.82
CA ALA A 144 -12.02 12.95 13.76
C ALA A 144 -13.15 13.52 12.87
N SER A 145 -13.06 14.80 12.53
CA SER A 145 -13.97 15.51 11.61
C SER A 145 -13.76 15.14 10.13
N ALA A 146 -12.56 14.67 9.73
CA ALA A 146 -12.31 14.21 8.36
C ALA A 146 -12.89 12.80 8.10
N GLN A 147 -13.17 12.07 9.16
CA GLN A 147 -13.59 10.66 9.12
C GLN A 147 -15.09 10.47 8.82
N LYS A 148 -15.88 11.53 8.83
CA LYS A 148 -17.34 11.51 8.67
C LYS A 148 -17.79 12.35 7.47
N ARG A 149 -17.30 12.05 6.30
CA ARG A 149 -18.03 12.41 5.06
C ARG A 149 -18.90 11.25 4.62
N SER A 150 -19.80 10.84 5.50
CA SER A 150 -21.01 10.17 5.06
C SER A 150 -21.83 11.23 4.34
N GLY A 151 -21.80 11.23 3.04
CA GLY A 151 -22.82 11.92 2.26
C GLY A 151 -24.21 11.43 2.71
N PRO A 152 -25.27 12.21 2.52
CA PRO A 152 -26.60 11.80 2.92
C PRO A 152 -26.91 10.42 2.30
N PHE A 153 -27.48 9.54 3.10
CA PHE A 153 -27.99 8.25 2.67
C PHE A 153 -28.86 8.47 1.42
N SER A 154 -28.36 8.08 0.25
CA SER A 154 -29.15 8.06 -0.99
C SER A 154 -30.07 6.87 -0.91
N PRO A 155 -31.40 7.07 -0.87
CA PRO A 155 -32.34 5.98 -0.92
C PRO A 155 -32.33 5.38 -2.32
N GLU A 156 -32.29 4.07 -2.39
CA GLU A 156 -32.64 3.18 -3.47
C GLU A 156 -31.97 3.39 -4.85
N GLY A 157 -31.05 2.50 -5.19
CA GLY A 157 -30.69 2.15 -6.56
C GLY A 157 -29.28 2.43 -7.02
N THR A 158 -28.52 3.29 -6.37
CA THR A 158 -27.14 3.56 -6.77
C THR A 158 -26.20 2.74 -5.87
N THR A 159 -25.59 1.70 -6.41
CA THR A 159 -24.58 0.90 -5.70
C THR A 159 -23.43 1.83 -5.31
N ALA A 160 -23.38 2.24 -4.06
CA ALA A 160 -22.31 3.10 -3.56
C ALA A 160 -21.05 2.26 -3.32
N LEU A 161 -19.93 2.70 -3.86
CA LEU A 161 -18.63 2.17 -3.52
C LEU A 161 -18.11 2.85 -2.25
N VAL A 162 -17.31 2.12 -1.50
CA VAL A 162 -16.70 2.63 -0.27
C VAL A 162 -15.22 2.33 -0.32
N SER A 163 -14.39 3.36 -0.16
CA SER A 163 -12.97 3.18 0.14
C SER A 163 -12.77 3.14 1.65
N TRP A 164 -11.90 2.25 2.11
CA TRP A 164 -11.72 1.97 3.52
C TRP A 164 -10.31 1.50 3.85
N ILE A 165 -9.94 1.65 5.13
CA ILE A 165 -8.75 1.01 5.72
C ILE A 165 -9.17 0.38 7.04
N ILE A 166 -8.73 -0.86 7.22
CA ILE A 166 -8.86 -1.64 8.46
C ILE A 166 -7.46 -1.79 9.06
N ALA A 167 -7.31 -1.44 10.34
CA ALA A 167 -6.06 -1.55 11.09
C ALA A 167 -6.31 -1.85 12.58
#